data_6cbe6fdbc9b97a85c88e53441fb7d041
#
_entry.id   6cbe6fdbc9b97a85c88e53441fb7d041
#
_cell.length_a   1.000
_cell.length_b   1.000
_cell.length_c   1.000
_cell.angle_alpha   90.00
_cell.angle_beta   90.00
_cell.angle_gamma   90.00
#
_symmetry.space_group_name_H-M   'P 1'
#
loop_
_entity.id
_entity.type
_entity.pdbx_description
1 polymer ?
#
loop_
_entity_poly.entity_id
_entity_poly.type
_entity_poly.pdbx_seq_one_letter_code
_entity_poly.pdbx_strand_id
1 'polypeptide(L)'
;MTNQFLDFLIAKKLGKQPLTPHNLSFSLIPYLNAVQRDNDQDAKRNLFIAFTGDKSSQDAAYKQMNAAYRIQKETMTRMVDELSKQADGQVERGDKVLFVRMTEQDKEYGGLAANKLKSKYGLPVVCLREADARNWSGSVRSDCDSLDMMNATGMAKCQGHQSAHGILIRKTAFEDFRAWANQQDWNAGVKTVVADIEPDDITLELCETIDQAAWLWANDLPTPTFHCKFEIPVGVNALCGKAGNCFRYTPFIKFGCNEREIEQLHPNAKRTIEAIVELGVNEWAGVRYPQARIVDWEICVEQPQEEIFDFDKIFS
;
A
#
# COMPACT_ATOMS: atom_id res chain seq x y z
N MET A 1 3.10 -31.87 -13.80
CA MET A 1 3.27 -31.17 -15.11
C MET A 1 3.33 -29.68 -14.81
N THR A 2 4.46 -29.05 -15.09
CA THR A 2 4.62 -27.59 -14.97
C THR A 2 4.09 -26.95 -16.25
N ASN A 3 3.47 -25.79 -16.13
CA ASN A 3 3.03 -25.03 -17.30
C ASN A 3 4.19 -24.24 -17.88
N GLN A 4 4.59 -24.56 -19.13
CA GLN A 4 5.76 -23.97 -19.77
C GLN A 4 5.71 -22.43 -19.86
N PHE A 5 4.53 -21.86 -20.11
CA PHE A 5 4.38 -20.42 -20.17
C PHE A 5 4.48 -19.77 -18.77
N LEU A 6 3.93 -20.43 -17.76
CA LEU A 6 4.10 -19.95 -16.38
C LEU A 6 5.57 -19.97 -15.97
N ASP A 7 6.30 -21.04 -16.27
CA ASP A 7 7.73 -21.14 -15.97
C ASP A 7 8.52 -20.04 -16.70
N PHE A 8 8.18 -19.77 -17.96
CA PHE A 8 8.75 -18.67 -18.74
C PHE A 8 8.47 -17.30 -18.09
N LEU A 9 7.21 -17.05 -17.66
CA LEU A 9 6.84 -15.79 -17.01
C LEU A 9 7.55 -15.60 -15.67
N ILE A 10 7.63 -16.65 -14.85
CA ILE A 10 8.37 -16.65 -13.58
C ILE A 10 9.83 -16.27 -13.83
N ALA A 11 10.50 -16.95 -14.77
CA ALA A 11 11.88 -16.65 -15.11
C ALA A 11 12.08 -15.19 -15.59
N LYS A 12 11.15 -14.66 -16.40
CA LYS A 12 11.21 -13.29 -16.93
C LYS A 12 10.89 -12.21 -15.91
N LYS A 13 9.98 -12.46 -14.97
CA LYS A 13 9.45 -11.44 -14.05
C LYS A 13 10.08 -11.49 -12.67
N LEU A 14 10.36 -12.69 -12.16
CA LEU A 14 11.00 -12.86 -10.86
C LEU A 14 12.53 -12.95 -10.99
N GLY A 15 13.05 -13.49 -12.10
CA GLY A 15 14.49 -13.69 -12.29
C GLY A 15 15.05 -14.62 -11.22
N LYS A 16 15.88 -14.10 -10.30
CA LYS A 16 16.46 -14.85 -9.18
C LYS A 16 15.66 -14.75 -7.87
N GLN A 17 14.58 -13.98 -7.86
CA GLN A 17 13.75 -13.86 -6.64
C GLN A 17 13.04 -15.17 -6.33
N PRO A 18 12.88 -15.53 -5.05
CA PRO A 18 12.19 -16.75 -4.66
C PRO A 18 10.71 -16.73 -5.09
N LEU A 19 10.16 -17.89 -5.37
CA LEU A 19 8.76 -18.07 -5.71
C LEU A 19 7.93 -18.02 -4.42
N THR A 20 7.52 -16.83 -4.01
CA THR A 20 6.65 -16.60 -2.84
C THR A 20 5.33 -15.99 -3.26
N PRO A 21 4.24 -16.10 -2.47
CA PRO A 21 2.98 -15.41 -2.72
C PRO A 21 3.16 -13.90 -2.91
N HIS A 22 4.02 -13.29 -2.10
CA HIS A 22 4.35 -11.86 -2.21
C HIS A 22 4.96 -11.53 -3.59
N ASN A 23 6.04 -12.23 -4.00
CA ASN A 23 6.71 -11.95 -5.27
C ASN A 23 5.81 -12.22 -6.47
N LEU A 24 4.96 -13.25 -6.41
CA LEU A 24 3.93 -13.47 -7.43
C LEU A 24 2.94 -12.32 -7.51
N SER A 25 2.42 -11.86 -6.36
CA SER A 25 1.42 -10.79 -6.27
C SER A 25 1.93 -9.46 -6.80
N PHE A 26 3.21 -9.15 -6.62
CA PHE A 26 3.78 -7.86 -7.03
C PHE A 26 4.53 -7.89 -8.37
N SER A 27 5.11 -9.03 -8.76
CA SER A 27 5.97 -9.10 -9.96
C SER A 27 5.32 -9.79 -11.15
N LEU A 28 4.30 -10.64 -10.97
CA LEU A 28 3.67 -11.38 -12.06
C LEU A 28 2.19 -11.07 -12.22
N ILE A 29 1.40 -11.19 -11.16
CA ILE A 29 -0.06 -11.02 -11.21
C ILE A 29 -0.50 -9.66 -11.78
N PRO A 30 0.18 -8.52 -11.50
CA PRO A 30 -0.20 -7.23 -12.06
C PRO A 30 -0.19 -7.19 -13.59
N TYR A 31 0.71 -7.93 -14.23
CA TYR A 31 0.80 -8.01 -15.70
C TYR A 31 -0.34 -8.84 -16.29
N LEU A 32 -0.69 -9.95 -15.67
CA LEU A 32 -1.84 -10.78 -16.06
C LEU A 32 -3.15 -9.99 -15.90
N ASN A 33 -3.31 -9.31 -14.78
CA ASN A 33 -4.47 -8.49 -14.50
C ASN A 33 -4.60 -7.30 -15.46
N ALA A 34 -3.48 -6.76 -15.96
CA ALA A 34 -3.52 -5.68 -16.93
C ALA A 34 -4.19 -6.13 -18.25
N VAL A 35 -3.86 -7.34 -18.74
CA VAL A 35 -4.52 -7.90 -19.92
C VAL A 35 -6.01 -8.13 -19.67
N GLN A 36 -6.38 -8.59 -18.47
CA GLN A 36 -7.82 -8.81 -18.16
C GLN A 36 -8.62 -7.50 -18.12
N ARG A 37 -8.00 -6.39 -17.71
CA ARG A 37 -8.63 -5.06 -17.70
C ARG A 37 -8.61 -4.35 -19.04
N ASP A 38 -7.74 -4.78 -19.96
CA ASP A 38 -7.71 -4.25 -21.32
C ASP A 38 -8.99 -4.64 -22.09
N ASN A 39 -9.44 -3.76 -22.96
CA ASN A 39 -10.58 -4.06 -23.86
C ASN A 39 -10.18 -4.91 -25.06
N ASP A 40 -8.88 -5.18 -25.25
CA ASP A 40 -8.35 -6.02 -26.34
C ASP A 40 -8.69 -7.51 -26.09
N GLN A 41 -9.70 -7.99 -26.79
CA GLN A 41 -10.13 -9.39 -26.71
C GLN A 41 -9.10 -10.35 -27.34
N ASP A 42 -8.33 -9.89 -28.33
CA ASP A 42 -7.30 -10.69 -28.96
C ASP A 42 -6.12 -10.89 -28.01
N ALA A 43 -5.75 -9.87 -27.23
CA ALA A 43 -4.74 -10.01 -26.19
C ALA A 43 -5.16 -11.01 -25.10
N LYS A 44 -6.43 -11.00 -24.67
CA LYS A 44 -6.99 -11.99 -23.72
C LYS A 44 -6.94 -13.40 -24.28
N ARG A 45 -7.38 -13.56 -25.52
CA ARG A 45 -7.36 -14.84 -26.23
C ARG A 45 -5.93 -15.38 -26.39
N ASN A 46 -4.99 -14.54 -26.83
CA ASN A 46 -3.60 -14.92 -27.02
C ASN A 46 -2.94 -15.32 -25.71
N LEU A 47 -3.25 -14.61 -24.61
CA LEU A 47 -2.79 -14.97 -23.27
C LEU A 47 -3.31 -16.37 -22.88
N PHE A 48 -4.59 -16.66 -23.11
CA PHE A 48 -5.17 -17.98 -22.85
C PHE A 48 -4.48 -19.08 -23.67
N ILE A 49 -4.28 -18.86 -25.00
CA ILE A 49 -3.60 -19.81 -25.89
C ILE A 49 -2.17 -20.06 -25.42
N ALA A 50 -1.43 -19.04 -24.96
CA ALA A 50 -0.08 -19.19 -24.44
C ALA A 50 -0.02 -20.12 -23.21
N PHE A 51 -1.04 -20.08 -22.34
CA PHE A 51 -1.16 -21.02 -21.21
C PHE A 51 -1.57 -22.44 -21.63
N THR A 52 -2.23 -22.62 -22.76
CA THR A 52 -2.69 -23.94 -23.22
C THR A 52 -1.68 -24.71 -24.07
N GLY A 53 -0.53 -24.11 -24.44
CA GLY A 53 0.60 -24.93 -24.85
C GLY A 53 1.30 -24.62 -26.16
N ASP A 54 1.00 -23.54 -26.87
CA ASP A 54 1.77 -23.20 -28.08
C ASP A 54 2.93 -22.24 -27.77
N LYS A 55 4.17 -22.74 -27.90
CA LYS A 55 5.37 -21.96 -27.64
C LYS A 55 5.51 -20.75 -28.57
N SER A 56 4.98 -20.82 -29.81
CA SER A 56 5.03 -19.71 -30.75
C SER A 56 4.17 -18.53 -30.31
N SER A 57 3.09 -18.78 -29.54
CA SER A 57 2.21 -17.76 -29.00
C SER A 57 2.76 -17.08 -27.73
N GLN A 58 3.73 -17.69 -27.03
CA GLN A 58 4.23 -17.19 -25.74
C GLN A 58 4.92 -15.83 -25.86
N ASP A 59 5.77 -15.65 -26.87
CA ASP A 59 6.46 -14.36 -27.08
C ASP A 59 5.49 -13.23 -27.45
N ALA A 60 4.46 -13.53 -28.26
CA ALA A 60 3.42 -12.56 -28.62
C ALA A 60 2.60 -12.19 -27.40
N ALA A 61 2.14 -13.16 -26.62
CA ALA A 61 1.39 -12.94 -25.38
C ALA A 61 2.21 -12.14 -24.36
N TYR A 62 3.49 -12.43 -24.20
CA TYR A 62 4.39 -11.70 -23.31
C TYR A 62 4.54 -10.23 -23.72
N LYS A 63 4.68 -9.93 -25.02
CA LYS A 63 4.76 -8.55 -25.52
C LYS A 63 3.46 -7.80 -25.26
N GLN A 64 2.31 -8.42 -25.58
CA GLN A 64 0.98 -7.83 -25.33
C GLN A 64 0.74 -7.58 -23.84
N MET A 65 1.11 -8.52 -22.98
CA MET A 65 1.00 -8.38 -21.53
C MET A 65 1.83 -7.19 -20.99
N ASN A 66 3.05 -6.99 -21.49
CA ASN A 66 3.87 -5.84 -21.11
C ASN A 66 3.29 -4.52 -21.64
N ALA A 67 2.72 -4.51 -22.86
CA ALA A 67 2.07 -3.34 -23.42
C ALA A 67 0.82 -2.96 -22.60
N ALA A 68 -0.04 -3.92 -22.29
CA ALA A 68 -1.22 -3.71 -21.44
C ALA A 68 -0.84 -3.17 -20.05
N TYR A 69 0.21 -3.72 -19.44
CA TYR A 69 0.68 -3.23 -18.15
C TYR A 69 1.20 -1.77 -18.21
N ARG A 70 1.89 -1.40 -19.28
CA ARG A 70 2.35 -0.02 -19.47
C ARG A 70 1.16 0.93 -19.61
N ILE A 71 0.18 0.59 -20.45
CA ILE A 71 -1.06 1.38 -20.62
C ILE A 71 -1.80 1.50 -19.27
N GLN A 72 -1.94 0.39 -18.53
CA GLN A 72 -2.54 0.43 -17.19
C GLN A 72 -1.79 1.40 -16.26
N LYS A 73 -0.45 1.39 -16.29
CA LYS A 73 0.35 2.27 -15.42
C LYS A 73 0.17 3.75 -15.78
N GLU A 74 0.16 4.08 -17.07
CA GLU A 74 -0.08 5.44 -17.58
C GLU A 74 -1.50 5.91 -17.22
N THR A 75 -2.51 5.08 -17.46
CA THR A 75 -3.91 5.35 -17.08
C THR A 75 -4.05 5.58 -15.59
N MET A 76 -3.41 4.75 -14.77
CA MET A 76 -3.45 4.88 -13.31
C MET A 76 -2.80 6.16 -12.81
N THR A 77 -1.69 6.60 -13.42
CA THR A 77 -1.05 7.87 -13.05
C THR A 77 -2.03 9.03 -13.31
N ARG A 78 -2.60 9.11 -14.51
CA ARG A 78 -3.60 10.13 -14.87
C ARG A 78 -4.81 10.11 -13.93
N MET A 79 -5.40 8.92 -13.71
CA MET A 79 -6.57 8.78 -12.85
C MET A 79 -6.29 9.22 -11.40
N VAL A 80 -5.17 8.80 -10.82
CA VAL A 80 -4.82 9.18 -9.45
C VAL A 80 -4.63 10.68 -9.33
N ASP A 81 -4.00 11.33 -10.30
CA ASP A 81 -3.82 12.78 -10.31
C ASP A 81 -5.18 13.53 -10.40
N GLU A 82 -6.09 13.06 -11.25
CA GLU A 82 -7.42 13.65 -11.39
C GLU A 82 -8.29 13.44 -10.15
N LEU A 83 -8.31 12.21 -9.62
CA LEU A 83 -9.12 11.84 -8.47
C LEU A 83 -8.56 12.41 -7.16
N SER A 84 -7.23 12.61 -7.07
CA SER A 84 -6.61 13.30 -5.94
C SER A 84 -7.14 14.72 -5.77
N LYS A 85 -7.34 15.46 -6.84
CA LYS A 85 -7.91 16.82 -6.77
C LYS A 85 -9.31 16.84 -6.15
N GLN A 86 -10.10 15.77 -6.33
CA GLN A 86 -11.39 15.63 -5.66
C GLN A 86 -11.25 15.21 -4.19
N ALA A 87 -10.24 14.40 -3.89
CA ALA A 87 -9.96 13.91 -2.55
C ALA A 87 -9.36 15.00 -1.65
N ASP A 88 -8.44 15.82 -2.16
CA ASP A 88 -7.73 16.86 -1.39
C ASP A 88 -8.70 17.79 -0.66
N GLY A 89 -9.71 18.31 -1.35
CA GLY A 89 -10.74 19.15 -0.71
C GLY A 89 -11.63 18.42 0.30
N GLN A 90 -11.73 17.09 0.24
CA GLN A 90 -12.44 16.30 1.24
C GLN A 90 -11.57 16.10 2.49
N VAL A 91 -10.28 15.85 2.30
CA VAL A 91 -9.30 15.74 3.39
C VAL A 91 -9.20 17.06 4.16
N GLU A 92 -9.14 18.20 3.45
CA GLU A 92 -9.12 19.55 4.06
C GLU A 92 -10.36 19.83 4.93
N ARG A 93 -11.52 19.27 4.57
CA ARG A 93 -12.74 19.37 5.39
C ARG A 93 -12.80 18.41 6.56
N GLY A 94 -11.84 17.46 6.66
CA GLY A 94 -11.84 16.42 7.67
C GLY A 94 -12.79 15.25 7.38
N ASP A 95 -13.14 15.03 6.09
CA ASP A 95 -13.96 13.89 5.69
C ASP A 95 -13.23 12.58 6.05
N LYS A 96 -13.96 11.62 6.65
CA LYS A 96 -13.40 10.33 7.08
C LYS A 96 -13.44 9.25 6.01
N VAL A 97 -14.20 9.46 4.95
CA VAL A 97 -14.32 8.59 3.78
C VAL A 97 -14.27 9.47 2.53
N LEU A 98 -13.41 9.10 1.58
CA LEU A 98 -13.26 9.84 0.34
C LEU A 98 -14.18 9.28 -0.74
N PHE A 99 -15.06 10.13 -1.27
CA PHE A 99 -15.95 9.81 -2.38
C PHE A 99 -15.45 10.52 -3.64
N VAL A 100 -14.90 9.77 -4.59
CA VAL A 100 -14.38 10.32 -5.84
C VAL A 100 -15.15 9.77 -7.05
N ARG A 101 -15.30 10.59 -8.07
CA ARG A 101 -16.06 10.26 -9.28
C ARG A 101 -15.11 10.05 -10.45
N MET A 102 -15.23 8.89 -11.08
CA MET A 102 -14.50 8.52 -12.28
C MET A 102 -15.43 8.44 -13.50
N THR A 103 -14.86 8.40 -14.69
CA THR A 103 -15.58 8.23 -15.94
C THR A 103 -15.97 6.77 -16.18
N GLU A 104 -16.96 6.52 -17.06
CA GLU A 104 -17.32 5.16 -17.46
C GLU A 104 -16.17 4.44 -18.19
N GLN A 105 -15.33 5.19 -18.91
CA GLN A 105 -14.18 4.64 -19.62
C GLN A 105 -13.15 4.01 -18.69
N ASP A 106 -13.07 4.50 -17.45
CA ASP A 106 -12.10 4.08 -16.44
C ASP A 106 -12.63 2.99 -15.49
N LYS A 107 -13.82 2.45 -15.75
CA LYS A 107 -14.54 1.54 -14.84
C LYS A 107 -13.72 0.32 -14.38
N GLU A 108 -12.93 -0.25 -15.28
CA GLU A 108 -12.12 -1.44 -15.00
C GLU A 108 -10.95 -1.16 -14.03
N TYR A 109 -10.64 0.12 -13.85
CA TYR A 109 -9.55 0.57 -12.98
C TYR A 109 -10.03 1.11 -11.63
N GLY A 110 -11.34 1.22 -11.39
CA GLY A 110 -11.90 1.86 -10.19
C GLY A 110 -11.39 1.26 -8.88
N GLY A 111 -11.31 -0.08 -8.79
CA GLY A 111 -10.77 -0.74 -7.60
C GLY A 111 -9.28 -0.51 -7.38
N LEU A 112 -8.51 -0.37 -8.48
CA LEU A 112 -7.08 -0.10 -8.41
C LEU A 112 -6.81 1.36 -8.02
N ALA A 113 -7.61 2.30 -8.56
CA ALA A 113 -7.57 3.71 -8.19
C ALA A 113 -7.94 3.92 -6.71
N ALA A 114 -9.04 3.29 -6.26
CA ALA A 114 -9.45 3.34 -4.85
C ALA A 114 -8.33 2.85 -3.92
N ASN A 115 -7.63 1.77 -4.28
CA ASN A 115 -6.54 1.25 -3.47
C ASN A 115 -5.33 2.21 -3.41
N LYS A 116 -4.98 2.86 -4.52
CA LYS A 116 -3.90 3.85 -4.56
C LYS A 116 -4.22 5.11 -3.76
N LEU A 117 -5.46 5.60 -3.87
CA LEU A 117 -5.91 6.74 -3.08
C LEU A 117 -5.98 6.39 -1.59
N LYS A 118 -6.48 5.19 -1.24
CA LYS A 118 -6.45 4.70 0.13
C LYS A 118 -5.04 4.70 0.70
N SER A 119 -4.07 4.17 -0.04
CA SER A 119 -2.66 4.18 0.38
C SER A 119 -2.06 5.58 0.48
N LYS A 120 -2.52 6.54 -0.34
CA LYS A 120 -2.04 7.93 -0.32
C LYS A 120 -2.58 8.71 0.88
N TYR A 121 -3.87 8.55 1.21
CA TYR A 121 -4.55 9.38 2.21
C TYR A 121 -4.77 8.67 3.55
N GLY A 122 -4.58 7.35 3.64
CA GLY A 122 -4.85 6.57 4.85
C GLY A 122 -6.34 6.49 5.23
N LEU A 123 -7.24 6.78 4.30
CA LEU A 123 -8.69 6.82 4.50
C LEU A 123 -9.41 5.82 3.60
N PRO A 124 -10.58 5.29 4.00
CA PRO A 124 -11.43 4.53 3.10
C PRO A 124 -11.80 5.35 1.86
N VAL A 125 -11.81 4.71 0.70
CA VAL A 125 -12.09 5.35 -0.58
C VAL A 125 -13.20 4.62 -1.31
N VAL A 126 -14.15 5.40 -1.80
CA VAL A 126 -15.27 4.98 -2.65
C VAL A 126 -15.12 5.66 -4.01
N CYS A 127 -14.62 4.91 -5.01
CA CYS A 127 -14.56 5.35 -6.40
C CYS A 127 -15.90 5.05 -7.09
N LEU A 128 -16.65 6.08 -7.46
CA LEU A 128 -17.97 5.98 -8.06
C LEU A 128 -17.97 6.36 -9.53
N ARG A 129 -18.84 5.73 -10.30
CA ARG A 129 -19.23 6.12 -11.65
C ARG A 129 -20.74 6.06 -11.80
N GLU A 130 -21.25 6.70 -12.82
CA GLU A 130 -22.65 6.61 -13.19
C GLU A 130 -22.95 5.21 -13.72
N ALA A 131 -23.80 4.43 -13.02
CA ALA A 131 -24.25 3.13 -13.52
C ALA A 131 -25.42 3.29 -14.48
N ASP A 132 -26.36 4.16 -14.11
CA ASP A 132 -27.54 4.52 -14.86
C ASP A 132 -28.12 5.86 -14.34
N ALA A 133 -29.28 6.26 -14.87
CA ALA A 133 -29.96 7.50 -14.46
C ALA A 133 -30.27 7.59 -12.96
N ARG A 134 -30.39 6.45 -12.25
CA ARG A 134 -30.85 6.37 -10.86
C ARG A 134 -29.74 5.96 -9.87
N ASN A 135 -28.66 5.36 -10.36
CA ASN A 135 -27.69 4.70 -9.50
C ASN A 135 -26.24 5.14 -9.78
N TRP A 136 -25.48 5.25 -8.71
CA TRP A 136 -24.03 5.21 -8.74
C TRP A 136 -23.55 3.77 -8.52
N SER A 137 -22.54 3.33 -9.23
CA SER A 137 -21.82 2.08 -8.99
C SER A 137 -20.33 2.35 -8.82
N GLY A 138 -19.64 1.52 -8.08
CA GLY A 138 -18.22 1.75 -7.88
C GLY A 138 -17.51 0.66 -7.10
N SER A 139 -16.31 1.02 -6.65
CA SER A 139 -15.43 0.16 -5.87
C SER A 139 -15.05 0.83 -4.55
N VAL A 140 -15.09 0.06 -3.48
CA VAL A 140 -14.66 0.48 -2.14
C VAL A 140 -13.34 -0.20 -1.79
N ARG A 141 -12.45 0.55 -1.16
CA ARG A 141 -11.26 0.04 -0.49
C ARG A 141 -11.12 0.69 0.87
N SER A 142 -10.92 -0.14 1.89
CA SER A 142 -10.73 0.28 3.29
C SER A 142 -9.70 -0.62 3.97
N ASP A 143 -9.29 -0.28 5.16
CA ASP A 143 -8.48 -1.14 6.03
C ASP A 143 -9.31 -1.81 7.13
N CYS A 144 -10.65 -1.64 7.11
CA CYS A 144 -11.60 -2.21 8.05
C CYS A 144 -12.70 -3.01 7.32
N ASP A 145 -13.56 -3.67 8.10
CA ASP A 145 -14.69 -4.48 7.64
C ASP A 145 -15.88 -3.63 7.18
N SER A 146 -15.68 -2.88 6.10
CA SER A 146 -16.62 -1.88 5.60
C SER A 146 -17.85 -2.46 4.89
N LEU A 147 -17.78 -3.69 4.36
CA LEU A 147 -18.87 -4.30 3.59
C LEU A 147 -20.16 -4.42 4.39
N ASP A 148 -20.07 -5.02 5.60
CA ASP A 148 -21.25 -5.25 6.44
C ASP A 148 -21.77 -3.94 7.03
N MET A 149 -20.87 -3.03 7.41
CA MET A 149 -21.24 -1.71 7.89
C MET A 149 -22.05 -0.92 6.85
N MET A 150 -21.59 -0.91 5.60
CA MET A 150 -22.27 -0.18 4.51
C MET A 150 -23.59 -0.84 4.11
N ASN A 151 -23.66 -2.18 4.09
CA ASN A 151 -24.90 -2.91 3.80
C ASN A 151 -25.96 -2.71 4.89
N ALA A 152 -25.57 -2.64 6.16
CA ALA A 152 -26.48 -2.45 7.29
C ALA A 152 -27.26 -1.12 7.23
N THR A 153 -26.78 -0.13 6.46
CA THR A 153 -27.48 1.15 6.27
C THR A 153 -28.78 1.02 5.46
N GLY A 154 -28.90 -0.02 4.61
CA GLY A 154 -29.98 -0.14 3.62
C GLY A 154 -29.92 0.89 2.48
N MET A 155 -29.01 1.87 2.53
CA MET A 155 -28.82 2.91 1.51
C MET A 155 -27.93 2.46 0.34
N ALA A 156 -27.07 1.48 0.58
CA ALA A 156 -26.18 0.90 -0.41
C ALA A 156 -26.33 -0.62 -0.49
N LYS A 157 -25.91 -1.19 -1.62
CA LYS A 157 -25.72 -2.65 -1.80
C LYS A 157 -24.26 -2.90 -2.08
N CYS A 158 -23.60 -3.63 -1.21
CA CYS A 158 -22.18 -3.97 -1.32
C CYS A 158 -22.00 -5.48 -1.54
N GLN A 159 -21.04 -5.85 -2.38
CA GLN A 159 -20.71 -7.25 -2.68
C GLN A 159 -19.21 -7.40 -2.92
N GLY A 160 -18.60 -8.38 -2.25
CA GLY A 160 -17.17 -8.67 -2.35
C GLY A 160 -16.57 -9.10 -1.02
N HIS A 161 -15.36 -8.65 -0.74
CA HIS A 161 -14.66 -8.88 0.53
C HIS A 161 -14.89 -7.71 1.49
N GLN A 162 -14.70 -7.94 2.78
CA GLN A 162 -14.95 -6.96 3.82
C GLN A 162 -14.28 -5.59 3.56
N SER A 163 -12.99 -5.59 3.22
CA SER A 163 -12.21 -4.37 2.97
C SER A 163 -12.12 -3.97 1.49
N ALA A 164 -12.64 -4.79 0.56
CA ALA A 164 -12.49 -4.61 -0.89
C ALA A 164 -13.71 -5.12 -1.65
N HIS A 165 -14.68 -4.26 -1.92
CA HIS A 165 -15.96 -4.66 -2.51
C HIS A 165 -16.48 -3.69 -3.56
N GLY A 166 -17.45 -4.16 -4.35
CA GLY A 166 -18.27 -3.32 -5.21
C GLY A 166 -19.39 -2.65 -4.40
N ILE A 167 -19.86 -1.51 -4.84
CA ILE A 167 -20.96 -0.76 -4.24
C ILE A 167 -21.93 -0.24 -5.28
N LEU A 168 -23.21 -0.28 -4.95
CA LEU A 168 -24.30 0.34 -5.71
C LEU A 168 -25.11 1.23 -4.76
N ILE A 169 -25.25 2.52 -5.09
CA ILE A 169 -25.94 3.51 -4.27
C ILE A 169 -26.98 4.23 -5.16
N ARG A 170 -28.21 4.39 -4.66
CA ARG A 170 -29.18 5.26 -5.33
C ARG A 170 -28.73 6.71 -5.28
N LYS A 171 -28.81 7.44 -6.39
CA LYS A 171 -28.42 8.86 -6.45
C LYS A 171 -29.16 9.71 -5.42
N THR A 172 -30.44 9.38 -5.14
CA THR A 172 -31.24 10.05 -4.13
C THR A 172 -30.83 9.77 -2.68
N ALA A 173 -30.12 8.69 -2.42
CA ALA A 173 -29.64 8.33 -1.09
C ALA A 173 -28.15 8.69 -0.88
N PHE A 174 -27.50 9.23 -1.91
CA PHE A 174 -26.03 9.40 -1.90
C PHE A 174 -25.57 10.38 -0.80
N GLU A 175 -26.21 11.53 -0.65
CA GLU A 175 -25.79 12.53 0.33
C GLU A 175 -26.03 12.04 1.77
N ASP A 176 -27.14 11.33 2.02
CA ASP A 176 -27.40 10.71 3.32
C ASP A 176 -26.38 9.62 3.65
N PHE A 177 -26.05 8.80 2.66
CA PHE A 177 -25.01 7.78 2.82
C PHE A 177 -23.63 8.39 3.10
N ARG A 178 -23.27 9.44 2.38
CA ARG A 178 -22.02 10.18 2.58
C ARG A 178 -21.96 10.81 3.97
N ALA A 179 -23.06 11.44 4.42
CA ALA A 179 -23.15 12.02 5.77
C ALA A 179 -22.97 10.93 6.83
N TRP A 180 -23.67 9.81 6.69
CA TRP A 180 -23.51 8.65 7.57
C TRP A 180 -22.07 8.15 7.60
N ALA A 181 -21.46 7.95 6.44
CA ALA A 181 -20.09 7.42 6.34
C ALA A 181 -19.08 8.32 7.07
N ASN A 182 -19.24 9.62 7.01
CA ASN A 182 -18.35 10.56 7.69
C ASN A 182 -18.58 10.66 9.22
N GLN A 183 -19.62 10.04 9.75
CA GLN A 183 -19.86 9.94 11.19
C GLN A 183 -19.27 8.66 11.80
N GLN A 184 -18.95 7.67 10.97
CA GLN A 184 -18.44 6.39 11.45
C GLN A 184 -16.97 6.48 11.89
N ASP A 185 -16.59 5.54 12.75
CA ASP A 185 -15.19 5.26 13.04
C ASP A 185 -14.68 4.18 12.07
N TRP A 186 -13.79 4.57 11.19
CA TRP A 186 -13.17 3.70 10.19
C TRP A 186 -11.77 3.24 10.62
N ASN A 187 -11.50 3.23 11.93
CA ASN A 187 -10.22 2.75 12.41
C ASN A 187 -9.99 1.32 11.90
N ALA A 188 -8.89 1.15 11.19
CA ALA A 188 -8.38 -0.17 10.85
C ALA A 188 -8.26 -0.96 12.16
N GLY A 189 -8.77 -2.18 12.15
CA GLY A 189 -8.57 -3.10 13.27
C GLY A 189 -7.08 -3.13 13.63
N VAL A 190 -6.80 -3.27 14.90
CA VAL A 190 -5.42 -3.32 15.42
C VAL A 190 -4.60 -4.25 14.54
N LYS A 191 -3.54 -3.71 13.91
CA LYS A 191 -2.58 -4.55 13.19
C LYS A 191 -2.10 -5.61 14.18
N THR A 192 -2.17 -6.88 13.80
CA THR A 192 -1.77 -7.96 14.68
C THR A 192 -0.27 -7.85 14.91
N VAL A 193 0.12 -7.42 16.11
CA VAL A 193 1.51 -7.43 16.56
C VAL A 193 1.78 -8.82 17.13
N VAL A 194 2.81 -9.46 16.65
CA VAL A 194 3.17 -10.83 17.09
C VAL A 194 3.89 -10.79 18.44
N ALA A 195 4.86 -9.86 18.59
CA ALA A 195 5.66 -9.70 19.79
C ALA A 195 6.36 -8.32 19.80
N ASP A 196 6.77 -7.88 21.00
CA ASP A 196 7.76 -6.83 21.13
C ASP A 196 9.15 -7.39 20.79
N ILE A 197 10.00 -6.56 20.18
CA ILE A 197 11.36 -6.91 19.83
C ILE A 197 12.29 -5.73 20.13
N GLU A 198 13.44 -6.02 20.74
CA GLU A 198 14.48 -5.01 20.92
C GLU A 198 15.30 -4.85 19.61
N PRO A 199 15.83 -3.65 19.34
CA PRO A 199 16.66 -3.42 18.15
C PRO A 199 17.82 -4.40 18.00
N ASP A 200 18.46 -4.78 19.10
CA ASP A 200 19.61 -5.70 19.12
C ASP A 200 19.22 -7.16 18.83
N ASP A 201 17.96 -7.52 19.00
CA ASP A 201 17.43 -8.86 18.68
C ASP A 201 17.09 -9.00 17.20
N ILE A 202 17.14 -7.92 16.42
CA ILE A 202 16.92 -7.95 14.97
C ILE A 202 18.19 -8.45 14.28
N THR A 203 18.43 -9.74 14.43
CA THR A 203 19.61 -10.41 13.86
C THR A 203 19.36 -10.89 12.44
N LEU A 204 20.46 -11.13 11.69
CA LEU A 204 20.37 -11.73 10.36
C LEU A 204 19.74 -13.13 10.43
N GLU A 205 20.06 -13.93 11.44
CA GLU A 205 19.52 -15.28 11.64
C GLU A 205 17.99 -15.25 11.81
N LEU A 206 17.46 -14.32 12.63
CA LEU A 206 16.01 -14.16 12.80
C LEU A 206 15.36 -13.74 11.48
N CYS A 207 15.93 -12.75 10.78
CA CYS A 207 15.43 -12.29 9.49
C CYS A 207 15.44 -13.43 8.44
N GLU A 208 16.49 -14.25 8.40
CA GLU A 208 16.60 -15.41 7.52
C GLU A 208 15.55 -16.47 7.85
N THR A 209 15.27 -16.71 9.12
CA THR A 209 14.23 -17.66 9.56
C THR A 209 12.86 -17.22 9.06
N ILE A 210 12.52 -15.92 9.18
CA ILE A 210 11.27 -15.36 8.68
C ILE A 210 11.22 -15.42 7.16
N ASP A 211 12.31 -15.12 6.47
CA ASP A 211 12.41 -15.15 5.00
C ASP A 211 12.27 -16.58 4.45
N GLN A 212 12.82 -17.58 5.14
CA GLN A 212 12.62 -18.99 4.79
C GLN A 212 11.15 -19.43 4.90
N ALA A 213 10.37 -18.81 5.79
CA ALA A 213 8.94 -19.04 5.94
C ALA A 213 8.08 -18.17 4.98
N ALA A 214 8.69 -17.38 4.10
CA ALA A 214 7.98 -16.42 3.23
C ALA A 214 6.94 -17.07 2.30
N TRP A 215 7.02 -18.35 2.05
CA TRP A 215 6.04 -19.12 1.29
C TRP A 215 4.70 -19.33 2.03
N LEU A 216 4.68 -19.13 3.36
CA LEU A 216 3.46 -19.20 4.18
C LEU A 216 2.66 -17.90 4.14
N TRP A 217 3.33 -16.75 3.98
CA TRP A 217 2.71 -15.44 4.13
C TRP A 217 1.87 -15.08 2.90
N ALA A 218 0.56 -14.92 3.11
CA ALA A 218 -0.43 -14.57 2.10
C ALA A 218 -1.57 -13.76 2.74
N ASN A 219 -2.69 -13.56 2.01
CA ASN A 219 -3.82 -12.76 2.50
C ASN A 219 -4.39 -13.23 3.84
N ASP A 220 -4.48 -14.56 4.04
CA ASP A 220 -5.09 -15.15 5.24
C ASP A 220 -4.06 -15.39 6.36
N LEU A 221 -2.78 -15.27 6.06
CA LEU A 221 -1.68 -15.35 7.02
C LEU A 221 -0.64 -14.27 6.66
N PRO A 222 -0.81 -13.04 7.14
CA PRO A 222 0.09 -11.93 6.82
C PRO A 222 1.49 -12.18 7.40
N THR A 223 2.48 -11.50 6.81
CA THR A 223 3.83 -11.46 7.36
C THR A 223 3.78 -11.02 8.83
N PRO A 224 4.49 -11.71 9.74
CA PRO A 224 4.51 -11.30 11.14
C PRO A 224 5.06 -9.89 11.30
N THR A 225 4.41 -9.13 12.16
CA THR A 225 4.82 -7.79 12.54
C THR A 225 5.26 -7.74 13.99
N PHE A 226 6.23 -6.91 14.27
CA PHE A 226 6.81 -6.73 15.61
C PHE A 226 6.70 -5.27 16.01
N HIS A 227 6.46 -5.02 17.28
CA HIS A 227 6.58 -3.70 17.86
C HIS A 227 8.00 -3.50 18.33
N CYS A 228 8.62 -2.38 17.99
CA CYS A 228 9.98 -2.04 18.34
C CYS A 228 10.10 -0.56 18.69
N LYS A 229 10.81 -0.28 19.78
CA LYS A 229 11.11 1.09 20.22
C LYS A 229 12.61 1.35 20.13
N PHE A 230 12.99 2.49 19.54
CA PHE A 230 14.39 2.87 19.41
C PHE A 230 14.55 4.39 19.38
N GLU A 231 15.79 4.82 19.66
CA GLU A 231 16.14 6.24 19.72
C GLU A 231 17.11 6.63 18.61
N ILE A 232 16.96 7.85 18.10
CA ILE A 232 17.90 8.45 17.17
C ILE A 232 18.50 9.68 17.85
N PRO A 233 19.82 9.70 18.07
CA PRO A 233 20.51 10.82 18.71
C PRO A 233 20.40 12.12 17.91
N VAL A 234 20.61 13.24 18.60
CA VAL A 234 20.80 14.56 17.97
C VAL A 234 21.97 14.51 16.99
N GLY A 235 21.87 15.18 15.88
CA GLY A 235 22.91 15.26 14.84
C GLY A 235 22.89 14.11 13.83
N VAL A 236 22.10 13.05 14.05
CA VAL A 236 22.00 11.93 13.11
C VAL A 236 20.98 12.25 12.03
N ASN A 237 21.42 12.31 10.78
CA ASN A 237 20.51 12.41 9.63
C ASN A 237 20.08 11.00 9.21
N ALA A 238 18.82 10.70 9.38
CA ALA A 238 18.20 9.42 9.01
C ALA A 238 17.42 9.47 7.68
N LEU A 239 17.37 10.63 7.00
CA LEU A 239 16.72 10.77 5.71
C LEU A 239 17.69 10.44 4.57
N CYS A 240 17.21 9.72 3.57
CA CYS A 240 17.97 9.28 2.42
C CYS A 240 17.12 9.20 1.15
N GLY A 241 17.75 8.78 0.04
CA GLY A 241 17.11 8.67 -1.28
C GLY A 241 17.17 9.99 -2.06
N LYS A 242 16.96 9.92 -3.38
CA LYS A 242 17.03 11.10 -4.27
C LYS A 242 15.99 12.16 -3.96
N ALA A 243 14.84 11.76 -3.46
CA ALA A 243 13.74 12.65 -3.10
C ALA A 243 13.76 13.07 -1.61
N GLY A 244 14.71 12.57 -0.81
CA GLY A 244 14.78 12.84 0.64
C GLY A 244 13.61 12.29 1.46
N ASN A 245 12.82 11.39 0.91
CA ASN A 245 11.60 10.86 1.52
C ASN A 245 11.72 9.37 1.92
N CYS A 246 12.92 8.89 2.13
CA CYS A 246 13.19 7.57 2.66
C CYS A 246 13.91 7.72 4.01
N PHE A 247 13.41 7.03 5.01
CA PHE A 247 14.07 6.92 6.30
C PHE A 247 14.96 5.68 6.32
N ARG A 248 16.18 5.82 6.86
CA ARG A 248 17.11 4.70 7.11
C ARG A 248 17.91 4.97 8.40
N TYR A 249 17.74 4.08 9.35
CA TYR A 249 18.55 3.97 10.56
C TYR A 249 18.70 2.49 10.88
N THR A 250 19.84 1.93 10.50
CA THR A 250 20.07 0.46 10.46
C THR A 250 19.73 -0.20 11.79
N PRO A 251 18.91 -1.31 11.77
CA PRO A 251 18.42 -2.05 10.63
C PRO A 251 17.10 -1.51 10.00
N PHE A 252 16.57 -0.39 10.48
CA PHE A 252 15.26 0.17 10.15
C PHE A 252 15.25 0.91 8.81
N ILE A 253 14.17 0.72 8.04
CA ILE A 253 13.91 1.43 6.80
C ILE A 253 12.41 1.72 6.64
N LYS A 254 12.08 2.93 6.13
CA LYS A 254 10.74 3.29 5.69
C LYS A 254 10.81 4.07 4.39
N PHE A 255 9.98 3.69 3.43
CA PHE A 255 9.86 4.38 2.14
C PHE A 255 8.63 5.29 2.13
N GLY A 256 8.74 6.44 1.45
CA GLY A 256 7.60 7.33 1.22
C GLY A 256 7.17 8.10 2.46
N CYS A 257 8.13 8.61 3.25
CA CYS A 257 7.85 9.54 4.34
C CYS A 257 7.12 10.78 3.80
N ASN A 258 6.06 11.19 4.49
CA ASN A 258 5.33 12.42 4.20
C ASN A 258 6.05 13.66 4.76
N GLU A 259 5.57 14.86 4.43
CA GLU A 259 6.21 16.12 4.85
C GLU A 259 6.30 16.25 6.37
N ARG A 260 5.25 15.88 7.11
CA ARG A 260 5.24 15.93 8.58
C ARG A 260 6.27 14.98 9.18
N GLU A 261 6.37 13.76 8.66
CA GLU A 261 7.36 12.78 9.09
C GLU A 261 8.79 13.27 8.80
N ILE A 262 9.00 13.92 7.64
CA ILE A 262 10.30 14.50 7.27
C ILE A 262 10.69 15.62 8.25
N GLU A 263 9.76 16.49 8.61
CA GLU A 263 9.99 17.54 9.61
C GLU A 263 10.34 16.98 10.99
N GLN A 264 9.62 15.94 11.44
CA GLN A 264 9.90 15.28 12.73
C GLN A 264 11.24 14.54 12.75
N LEU A 265 11.75 14.11 11.59
CA LEU A 265 13.03 13.43 11.45
C LEU A 265 14.24 14.38 11.36
N HIS A 266 14.02 15.69 11.45
CA HIS A 266 15.12 16.66 11.39
C HIS A 266 16.17 16.41 12.48
N PRO A 267 17.47 16.48 12.17
CA PRO A 267 18.56 16.05 13.09
C PRO A 267 18.75 16.94 14.32
N ASN A 268 18.02 18.04 14.46
CA ASN A 268 18.23 19.02 15.54
C ASN A 268 17.73 18.59 16.92
N ALA A 269 17.00 17.48 17.01
CA ALA A 269 16.45 16.98 18.25
C ALA A 269 16.69 15.48 18.40
N LYS A 270 16.66 14.98 19.62
CA LYS A 270 16.57 13.55 19.89
C LYS A 270 15.16 13.07 19.53
N ARG A 271 15.06 11.94 18.90
CA ARG A 271 13.79 11.34 18.45
C ARG A 271 13.67 9.94 19.02
N THR A 272 12.54 9.67 19.66
CA THR A 272 12.14 8.32 20.06
C THR A 272 11.11 7.83 19.06
N ILE A 273 11.32 6.65 18.50
CA ILE A 273 10.45 6.05 17.50
C ILE A 273 9.85 4.79 18.08
N GLU A 274 8.52 4.70 18.07
CA GLU A 274 7.76 3.48 18.30
C GLU A 274 7.24 3.00 16.95
N ALA A 275 7.66 1.80 16.52
CA ALA A 275 7.40 1.32 15.18
C ALA A 275 6.81 -0.09 15.16
N ILE A 276 5.89 -0.33 14.25
CA ILE A 276 5.51 -1.66 13.81
C ILE A 276 6.38 -2.01 12.60
N VAL A 277 7.11 -3.12 12.70
CA VAL A 277 8.08 -3.52 11.68
C VAL A 277 7.80 -4.92 11.15
N GLU A 278 8.12 -5.14 9.89
CA GLU A 278 8.28 -6.45 9.28
C GLU A 278 9.77 -6.73 9.09
N LEU A 279 10.20 -7.92 9.51
CA LEU A 279 11.60 -8.32 9.41
C LEU A 279 11.85 -9.07 8.10
N GLY A 280 13.03 -8.89 7.54
CA GLY A 280 13.46 -9.56 6.32
C GLY A 280 14.94 -9.36 6.06
N VAL A 281 15.43 -9.94 4.98
CA VAL A 281 16.83 -9.85 4.57
C VAL A 281 17.00 -8.86 3.43
N ASN A 282 17.92 -7.93 3.58
CA ASN A 282 18.38 -7.08 2.49
C ASN A 282 19.71 -7.60 1.96
N GLU A 283 19.83 -7.75 0.65
CA GLU A 283 21.08 -8.15 -0.01
C GLU A 283 21.60 -7.01 -0.88
N TRP A 284 22.82 -6.59 -0.62
CA TRP A 284 23.51 -5.57 -1.41
C TRP A 284 24.95 -5.99 -1.71
N ALA A 285 25.32 -5.96 -2.96
CA ALA A 285 26.66 -6.35 -3.46
C ALA A 285 27.11 -7.76 -2.97
N GLY A 286 26.15 -8.69 -2.84
CA GLY A 286 26.41 -10.05 -2.37
C GLY A 286 26.54 -10.21 -0.85
N VAL A 287 26.35 -9.14 -0.10
CA VAL A 287 26.33 -9.17 1.37
C VAL A 287 24.90 -9.07 1.86
N ARG A 288 24.54 -9.91 2.83
CA ARG A 288 23.20 -9.98 3.42
C ARG A 288 23.18 -9.28 4.77
N TYR A 289 22.13 -8.50 5.01
CA TYR A 289 21.94 -7.71 6.23
C TYR A 289 20.52 -7.88 6.76
N PRO A 290 20.32 -7.83 8.09
CA PRO A 290 18.98 -7.75 8.66
C PRO A 290 18.34 -6.42 8.26
N GLN A 291 17.05 -6.45 8.01
CA GLN A 291 16.25 -5.28 7.69
C GLN A 291 14.91 -5.32 8.41
N ALA A 292 14.59 -4.23 9.11
CA ALA A 292 13.28 -4.00 9.72
C ALA A 292 12.55 -2.94 8.88
N ARG A 293 11.58 -3.36 8.08
CA ARG A 293 10.75 -2.46 7.27
C ARG A 293 9.63 -1.90 8.13
N ILE A 294 9.65 -0.61 8.37
CA ILE A 294 8.62 0.08 9.14
C ILE A 294 7.33 0.11 8.33
N VAL A 295 6.28 -0.46 8.90
CA VAL A 295 4.91 -0.50 8.36
C VAL A 295 4.09 0.65 8.91
N ASP A 296 4.29 0.95 10.19
CA ASP A 296 3.64 2.03 10.91
C ASP A 296 4.55 2.55 12.02
N TRP A 297 4.42 3.80 12.41
CA TRP A 297 5.24 4.39 13.45
C TRP A 297 4.62 5.62 14.09
N GLU A 298 5.11 5.92 15.28
CA GLU A 298 4.95 7.20 15.95
C GLU A 298 6.34 7.79 16.24
N ILE A 299 6.51 9.07 15.94
CA ILE A 299 7.77 9.80 16.15
C ILE A 299 7.56 10.83 17.26
N CYS A 300 8.20 10.61 18.39
CA CYS A 300 8.26 11.56 19.49
C CYS A 300 9.56 12.36 19.40
N VAL A 301 9.45 13.68 19.27
CA VAL A 301 10.59 14.60 19.21
C VAL A 301 10.78 15.22 20.60
N GLU A 302 11.91 14.97 21.23
CA GLU A 302 12.27 15.66 22.48
C GLU A 302 12.71 17.08 22.14
N GLN A 303 11.98 18.07 22.65
CA GLN A 303 12.44 19.46 22.53
C GLN A 303 13.74 19.62 23.31
N PRO A 304 14.75 20.34 22.77
CA PRO A 304 15.93 20.71 23.55
C PRO A 304 15.45 21.41 24.83
N GLN A 305 15.84 20.92 25.98
CA GLN A 305 15.69 21.72 27.20
C GLN A 305 16.42 23.02 26.93
N GLU A 306 15.70 24.15 26.92
CA GLU A 306 16.36 25.45 27.01
C GLU A 306 17.19 25.40 28.30
N GLU A 307 18.51 25.37 28.17
CA GLU A 307 19.37 25.66 29.33
C GLU A 307 18.96 27.05 29.78
N ILE A 308 18.24 27.10 30.90
CA ILE A 308 18.01 28.35 31.60
C ILE A 308 19.40 28.80 32.06
N PHE A 309 20.00 29.66 31.26
CA PHE A 309 21.24 30.32 31.63
C PHE A 309 20.95 31.13 32.89
N ASP A 310 21.38 30.59 34.03
CA ASP A 310 21.27 31.23 35.31
C ASP A 310 22.36 32.34 35.37
N PHE A 311 21.96 33.53 34.94
CA PHE A 311 22.84 34.71 34.94
C PHE A 311 23.38 35.06 36.33
N ASP A 312 22.70 34.65 37.40
CA ASP A 312 23.11 34.96 38.76
C ASP A 312 24.36 34.16 39.25
N LYS A 313 24.66 33.04 38.53
CA LYS A 313 25.91 32.25 38.84
C LYS A 313 27.17 32.80 38.20
N ILE A 314 27.08 33.76 37.30
CA ILE A 314 28.28 34.34 36.64
C ILE A 314 28.82 35.56 37.39
N PHE A 315 28.03 36.15 38.28
CA PHE A 315 28.39 37.39 38.98
C PHE A 315 28.41 37.26 40.53
N SER A 316 28.47 36.04 41.06
CA SER A 316 28.67 35.77 42.51
C SER A 316 30.11 35.39 42.86
#